data_f2f190aed41830dfe9721bd78112869e
#
_entry.id   f2f190aed41830dfe9721bd78112869e
#
_cell.length_a   1.000
_cell.length_b   1.000
_cell.length_c   1.000
_cell.angle_alpha   90.00
_cell.angle_beta   90.00
_cell.angle_gamma   90.00
#
_symmetry.space_group_name_H-M   'P 1'
#
loop_
_entity.id
_entity.type
_entity.pdbx_description
1 polymer ?
#
loop_
_entity_poly.entity_id
_entity_poly.type
_entity_poly.pdbx_seq_one_letter_code
_entity_poly.pdbx_strand_id
1 'polypeptide(L)'
;VLAVRRNTIRRLLHTVFGIEHLRDGQQRVIDSVLDGKDTLAIMPTGSGKSLCYQIPARILDGMTIVVSPLISLMKDQMEKLVELGIHAEQVNSSLTAEEERTALAAIGEGRCEIVFCTPERLTMPDFVDVLKAVNIALVVVDEAHCISQWGHDFRPAYLEMAGAIGALGRPPVLALTATATEDVVEDIGRQLIGQTRRPRMNVINTGIYRPNLQYRVVQVTNPDEKLQEALRLVRETEGTGIVYAATVKAAEEMHALLEEAGESVTLYHGKLHAAERKANQDLFMNDERRVMVATNAFGMGIDKPDTRFVIHLQIPANLEAYYQESGRAGRDGQDARCTLLFLQDDKRVQQFFLVKHYPTADEIRAVYEAVRTLLDTDTATPDRVEDVAGELAGPHLKVCLKLLKDAKLLRQNRKLAYALGSAAPDAKLFAAMAEVYRQKQERDKEALEQMVSYAVSGFCRWKLLLDYFGDEVEGFEKCCRCDNCLNPPAAVLTEDIEIRDDEFDREPEADTPAGPAFEPGARVTVPKYGEGVVLSVAGDQVSIDFPDGEQRAFLADFVTPV
;
A
#
# COMPACT_ATOMS: atom_id res chain seq x y z
N VAL A 1 -15.60 23.39 31.17
CA VAL A 1 -14.64 23.21 30.07
C VAL A 1 -15.26 22.33 28.99
N LEU A 2 -15.71 21.09 29.28
CA LEU A 2 -16.26 20.15 28.27
C LEU A 2 -17.51 20.68 27.53
N ALA A 3 -18.44 21.35 28.23
CA ALA A 3 -19.63 21.91 27.59
C ALA A 3 -19.29 23.07 26.63
N VAL A 4 -18.35 23.93 27.01
CA VAL A 4 -17.87 25.02 26.15
C VAL A 4 -17.16 24.46 24.92
N ARG A 5 -16.30 23.46 25.08
CA ARG A 5 -15.60 22.76 23.98
C ARG A 5 -16.61 22.16 22.99
N ARG A 6 -17.59 21.42 23.46
CA ARG A 6 -18.65 20.82 22.61
C ARG A 6 -19.46 21.88 21.84
N ASN A 7 -19.79 23.00 22.47
CA ASN A 7 -20.46 24.10 21.79
C ASN A 7 -19.58 24.75 20.72
N THR A 8 -18.27 24.91 20.98
CA THR A 8 -17.32 25.41 19.98
C THR A 8 -17.20 24.47 18.80
N ILE A 9 -17.05 23.16 19.04
CA ILE A 9 -17.00 22.15 17.99
C ILE A 9 -18.28 22.19 17.14
N ARG A 10 -19.47 22.19 17.78
CA ARG A 10 -20.73 22.25 17.07
C ARG A 10 -20.86 23.51 16.22
N ARG A 11 -20.46 24.67 16.75
CA ARG A 11 -20.46 25.92 15.99
C ARG A 11 -19.56 25.83 14.76
N LEU A 12 -18.32 25.33 14.90
CA LEU A 12 -17.38 25.17 13.79
C LEU A 12 -17.93 24.21 12.73
N LEU A 13 -18.54 23.08 13.13
CA LEU A 13 -19.18 22.13 12.21
C LEU A 13 -20.21 22.84 11.33
N HIS A 14 -21.11 23.61 11.91
CA HIS A 14 -22.17 24.28 11.16
C HIS A 14 -21.68 25.48 10.35
N THR A 15 -20.84 26.35 10.95
CA THR A 15 -20.49 27.65 10.32
C THR A 15 -19.33 27.57 9.36
N VAL A 16 -18.41 26.62 9.52
CA VAL A 16 -17.22 26.47 8.68
C VAL A 16 -17.34 25.29 7.74
N PHE A 17 -17.72 24.12 8.27
CA PHE A 17 -17.73 22.88 7.48
C PHE A 17 -19.08 22.51 6.87
N GLY A 18 -20.18 23.19 7.24
CA GLY A 18 -21.52 22.89 6.72
C GLY A 18 -22.03 21.49 7.10
N ILE A 19 -21.55 20.93 8.22
CA ILE A 19 -21.85 19.57 8.67
C ILE A 19 -22.72 19.65 9.93
N GLU A 20 -23.79 18.86 9.98
CA GLU A 20 -24.71 18.86 11.13
C GLU A 20 -24.16 18.06 12.31
N HIS A 21 -23.59 16.90 12.06
CA HIS A 21 -23.15 15.97 13.11
C HIS A 21 -21.82 15.32 12.76
N LEU A 22 -20.98 15.07 13.78
CA LEU A 22 -19.82 14.19 13.67
C LEU A 22 -20.29 12.74 13.50
N ARG A 23 -19.53 11.98 12.72
CA ARG A 23 -19.68 10.53 12.63
C ARG A 23 -19.15 9.85 13.89
N ASP A 24 -19.57 8.61 14.13
CA ASP A 24 -19.07 7.82 15.25
C ASP A 24 -17.54 7.76 15.26
N GLY A 25 -16.98 7.92 16.45
CA GLY A 25 -15.53 7.91 16.66
C GLY A 25 -14.83 9.26 16.43
N GLN A 26 -15.29 10.13 15.51
CA GLN A 26 -14.66 11.42 15.26
C GLN A 26 -14.61 12.28 16.54
N GLN A 27 -15.70 12.33 17.32
CA GLN A 27 -15.73 13.08 18.59
C GLN A 27 -14.66 12.57 19.57
N ARG A 28 -14.49 11.25 19.69
CA ARG A 28 -13.49 10.64 20.58
C ARG A 28 -12.07 11.03 20.18
N VAL A 29 -11.77 11.04 18.87
CA VAL A 29 -10.46 11.43 18.35
C VAL A 29 -10.22 12.92 18.59
N ILE A 30 -11.17 13.79 18.27
CA ILE A 30 -11.09 15.23 18.49
C ILE A 30 -10.87 15.54 19.99
N ASP A 31 -11.65 14.91 20.88
CA ASP A 31 -11.50 15.11 22.32
C ASP A 31 -10.13 14.66 22.82
N SER A 32 -9.61 13.52 22.34
CA SER A 32 -8.28 13.02 22.67
C SER A 32 -7.17 13.98 22.25
N VAL A 33 -7.24 14.53 21.05
CA VAL A 33 -6.30 15.52 20.52
C VAL A 33 -6.37 16.81 21.33
N LEU A 34 -7.56 17.31 21.60
CA LEU A 34 -7.77 18.54 22.40
C LEU A 34 -7.38 18.37 23.87
N ASP A 35 -7.29 17.14 24.37
CA ASP A 35 -6.70 16.81 25.68
C ASP A 35 -5.15 16.75 25.65
N GLY A 36 -4.52 16.99 24.50
CA GLY A 36 -3.06 16.96 24.32
C GLY A 36 -2.48 15.54 24.35
N LYS A 37 -3.26 14.51 24.05
CA LYS A 37 -2.80 13.11 24.03
C LYS A 37 -2.25 12.74 22.66
N ASP A 38 -1.14 12.02 22.64
CA ASP A 38 -0.69 11.32 21.45
C ASP A 38 -1.75 10.27 21.09
N THR A 39 -2.30 10.31 19.87
CA THR A 39 -3.47 9.53 19.48
C THR A 39 -3.20 8.80 18.16
N LEU A 40 -3.51 7.50 18.11
CA LEU A 40 -3.61 6.74 16.88
C LEU A 40 -5.09 6.46 16.61
N ALA A 41 -5.60 6.97 15.50
CA ALA A 41 -6.98 6.75 15.09
C ALA A 41 -7.02 5.82 13.86
N ILE A 42 -7.64 4.67 14.04
CA ILE A 42 -7.93 3.70 12.97
C ILE A 42 -9.37 3.92 12.56
N MET A 43 -9.55 4.46 11.36
CA MET A 43 -10.85 4.91 10.87
C MET A 43 -11.01 4.54 9.39
N PRO A 44 -12.11 3.92 8.95
CA PRO A 44 -12.26 3.45 7.59
C PRO A 44 -12.12 4.57 6.56
N THR A 45 -11.79 4.21 5.33
CA THR A 45 -11.78 5.16 4.21
C THR A 45 -13.17 5.77 4.06
N GLY A 46 -13.24 7.09 3.84
CA GLY A 46 -14.52 7.81 3.75
C GLY A 46 -15.19 8.15 5.10
N SER A 47 -14.58 7.82 6.25
CA SER A 47 -15.12 8.17 7.58
C SER A 47 -14.96 9.65 7.96
N GLY A 48 -14.29 10.44 7.13
CA GLY A 48 -14.04 11.86 7.40
C GLY A 48 -12.87 12.09 8.37
N LYS A 49 -11.79 11.34 8.24
CA LYS A 49 -10.55 11.48 9.02
C LYS A 49 -10.01 12.91 9.10
N SER A 50 -10.13 13.68 8.01
CA SER A 50 -9.62 15.04 7.93
C SER A 50 -10.24 15.98 8.98
N LEU A 51 -11.53 15.83 9.31
CA LEU A 51 -12.18 16.63 10.36
C LEU A 51 -11.54 16.43 11.73
N CYS A 52 -10.93 15.26 11.98
CA CYS A 52 -10.30 14.94 13.25
C CYS A 52 -9.06 15.81 13.55
N TYR A 53 -8.47 16.46 12.55
CA TYR A 53 -7.42 17.45 12.75
C TYR A 53 -7.83 18.87 12.36
N GLN A 54 -8.73 19.04 11.39
CA GLN A 54 -9.19 20.36 10.94
C GLN A 54 -9.94 21.11 12.05
N ILE A 55 -10.79 20.42 12.80
CA ILE A 55 -11.50 21.02 13.95
C ILE A 55 -10.53 21.37 15.08
N PRO A 56 -9.65 20.48 15.56
CA PRO A 56 -8.62 20.85 16.52
C PRO A 56 -7.73 22.02 16.09
N ALA A 57 -7.32 22.07 14.81
CA ALA A 57 -6.49 23.17 14.28
C ALA A 57 -7.14 24.55 14.44
N ARG A 58 -8.49 24.62 14.42
CA ARG A 58 -9.26 25.86 14.65
C ARG A 58 -9.46 26.21 16.14
N ILE A 59 -9.12 25.31 17.05
CA ILE A 59 -9.35 25.46 18.49
C ILE A 59 -8.04 25.62 19.25
N LEU A 60 -7.00 24.92 18.82
CA LEU A 60 -5.68 24.96 19.44
C LEU A 60 -4.98 26.28 19.11
N ASP A 61 -4.19 26.77 20.08
CA ASP A 61 -3.35 27.98 19.90
C ASP A 61 -2.01 27.55 19.31
N GLY A 62 -1.86 27.74 18.01
CA GLY A 62 -0.66 27.38 17.25
C GLY A 62 -0.95 26.66 15.95
N MET A 63 0.10 26.38 15.21
CA MET A 63 0.06 25.77 13.89
C MET A 63 -0.10 24.25 13.98
N THR A 64 -0.88 23.68 13.08
CA THR A 64 -0.99 22.23 12.87
C THR A 64 -0.18 21.83 11.65
N ILE A 65 0.76 20.88 11.82
CA ILE A 65 1.51 20.28 10.71
C ILE A 65 0.82 18.98 10.32
N VAL A 66 0.51 18.80 9.02
CA VAL A 66 -0.05 17.58 8.46
C VAL A 66 0.97 16.95 7.53
N VAL A 67 1.49 15.80 7.92
CA VAL A 67 2.43 15.01 7.13
C VAL A 67 1.66 13.97 6.34
N SER A 68 1.75 14.08 5.02
CA SER A 68 1.09 13.14 4.10
C SER A 68 2.06 12.67 3.02
N PRO A 69 1.99 11.40 2.60
CA PRO A 69 2.86 10.89 1.54
C PRO A 69 2.43 11.31 0.13
N LEU A 70 1.30 12.02 -0.01
CA LEU A 70 0.61 12.26 -1.26
C LEU A 70 0.46 13.74 -1.58
N ILE A 71 1.28 14.20 -2.52
CA ILE A 71 1.30 15.60 -2.96
C ILE A 71 -0.05 16.05 -3.54
N SER A 72 -0.68 15.21 -4.35
CA SER A 72 -2.00 15.53 -4.95
C SER A 72 -3.08 15.71 -3.89
N LEU A 73 -3.13 14.82 -2.89
CA LEU A 73 -4.09 14.90 -1.80
C LEU A 73 -3.86 16.16 -0.94
N MET A 74 -2.59 16.48 -0.66
CA MET A 74 -2.26 17.71 0.10
C MET A 74 -2.78 18.96 -0.61
N LYS A 75 -2.62 19.03 -1.94
CA LYS A 75 -3.11 20.14 -2.75
C LYS A 75 -4.63 20.27 -2.66
N ASP A 76 -5.36 19.17 -2.91
CA ASP A 76 -6.83 19.16 -2.85
C ASP A 76 -7.35 19.52 -1.45
N GLN A 77 -6.69 19.04 -0.39
CA GLN A 77 -7.06 19.36 1.00
C GLN A 77 -6.79 20.83 1.31
N MET A 78 -5.65 21.35 0.88
CA MET A 78 -5.27 22.76 1.07
C MET A 78 -6.26 23.70 0.37
N GLU A 79 -6.57 23.43 -0.92
CA GLU A 79 -7.50 24.26 -1.70
C GLU A 79 -8.89 24.31 -1.03
N LYS A 80 -9.42 23.17 -0.60
CA LYS A 80 -10.69 23.08 0.15
C LYS A 80 -10.67 23.87 1.46
N LEU A 81 -9.55 23.84 2.19
CA LEU A 81 -9.41 24.63 3.43
C LEU A 81 -9.38 26.13 3.17
N VAL A 82 -8.68 26.56 2.13
CA VAL A 82 -8.63 27.98 1.72
C VAL A 82 -10.02 28.47 1.30
N GLU A 83 -10.78 27.66 0.56
CA GLU A 83 -12.19 27.96 0.23
C GLU A 83 -13.09 28.11 1.47
N LEU A 84 -12.79 27.36 2.54
CA LEU A 84 -13.47 27.47 3.83
C LEU A 84 -12.95 28.64 4.70
N GLY A 85 -12.04 29.45 4.19
CA GLY A 85 -11.44 30.58 4.92
C GLY A 85 -10.43 30.17 6.00
N ILE A 86 -9.82 28.98 5.87
CA ILE A 86 -8.77 28.50 6.75
C ILE A 86 -7.42 28.72 6.06
N HIS A 87 -6.50 29.41 6.72
CA HIS A 87 -5.18 29.67 6.16
C HIS A 87 -4.32 28.41 6.17
N ALA A 88 -4.15 27.81 4.99
CA ALA A 88 -3.37 26.61 4.79
C ALA A 88 -2.30 26.80 3.71
N GLU A 89 -1.14 26.20 3.91
CA GLU A 89 -0.02 26.16 2.98
C GLU A 89 0.47 24.73 2.78
N GLN A 90 1.22 24.49 1.70
CA GLN A 90 1.89 23.21 1.48
C GLN A 90 3.36 23.42 1.13
N VAL A 91 4.21 22.47 1.56
CA VAL A 91 5.64 22.46 1.21
C VAL A 91 6.04 21.05 0.76
N ASN A 92 6.34 20.92 -0.52
CA ASN A 92 6.70 19.63 -1.13
C ASN A 92 7.51 19.83 -2.42
N SER A 93 7.98 18.75 -3.03
CA SER A 93 8.86 18.77 -4.20
C SER A 93 8.21 19.20 -5.52
N SER A 94 6.89 19.42 -5.56
CA SER A 94 6.21 19.89 -6.78
C SER A 94 6.13 21.40 -6.91
N LEU A 95 6.47 22.13 -5.85
CA LEU A 95 6.49 23.59 -5.84
C LEU A 95 7.67 24.16 -6.62
N THR A 96 7.45 25.26 -7.30
CA THR A 96 8.53 26.09 -7.83
C THR A 96 9.31 26.76 -6.68
N ALA A 97 10.54 27.18 -6.94
CA ALA A 97 11.35 27.85 -5.92
C ALA A 97 10.72 29.16 -5.39
N GLU A 98 9.89 29.81 -6.18
CA GLU A 98 9.17 31.03 -5.78
C GLU A 98 7.96 30.71 -4.89
N GLU A 99 7.18 29.70 -5.25
CA GLU A 99 6.06 29.19 -4.44
C GLU A 99 6.56 28.68 -3.09
N GLU A 100 7.64 27.88 -3.08
CA GLU A 100 8.23 27.37 -1.85
C GLU A 100 8.71 28.51 -0.93
N ARG A 101 9.40 29.51 -1.48
CA ARG A 101 9.85 30.66 -0.72
C ARG A 101 8.69 31.45 -0.11
N THR A 102 7.59 31.62 -0.85
CA THR A 102 6.39 32.31 -0.40
C THR A 102 5.71 31.54 0.74
N ALA A 103 5.56 30.22 0.58
CA ALA A 103 5.00 29.34 1.61
C ALA A 103 5.86 29.37 2.90
N LEU A 104 7.18 29.23 2.77
CA LEU A 104 8.09 29.28 3.93
C LEU A 104 8.04 30.62 4.67
N ALA A 105 7.90 31.74 3.96
CA ALA A 105 7.73 33.06 4.58
C ALA A 105 6.40 33.12 5.34
N ALA A 106 5.29 32.69 4.76
CA ALA A 106 3.98 32.66 5.43
C ALA A 106 3.98 31.78 6.68
N ILE A 107 4.66 30.63 6.63
CA ILE A 107 4.83 29.72 7.76
C ILE A 107 5.67 30.37 8.86
N GLY A 108 6.84 30.92 8.53
CA GLY A 108 7.74 31.55 9.50
C GLY A 108 7.16 32.80 10.19
N GLU A 109 6.25 33.51 9.54
CA GLU A 109 5.48 34.62 10.09
C GLU A 109 4.26 34.17 10.92
N GLY A 110 3.99 32.88 11.02
CA GLY A 110 2.84 32.34 11.78
C GLY A 110 1.47 32.65 11.19
N ARG A 111 1.41 32.91 9.88
CA ARG A 111 0.15 33.25 9.19
C ARG A 111 -0.72 32.02 8.84
N CYS A 112 -0.17 30.81 9.00
CA CYS A 112 -0.84 29.56 8.63
C CYS A 112 -1.42 28.87 9.87
N GLU A 113 -2.64 28.35 9.74
CA GLU A 113 -3.26 27.49 10.74
C GLU A 113 -2.88 26.02 10.51
N ILE A 114 -2.80 25.61 9.24
CA ILE A 114 -2.46 24.25 8.82
C ILE A 114 -1.36 24.30 7.77
N VAL A 115 -0.36 23.44 7.92
CA VAL A 115 0.73 23.28 6.94
C VAL A 115 0.83 21.82 6.54
N PHE A 116 0.69 21.55 5.24
CA PHE A 116 0.91 20.24 4.67
C PHE A 116 2.35 20.07 4.21
N CYS A 117 2.97 18.94 4.52
CA CYS A 117 4.29 18.60 4.01
C CYS A 117 4.45 17.08 3.79
N THR A 118 5.45 16.71 2.99
CA THR A 118 5.86 15.31 2.87
C THR A 118 6.75 14.89 4.03
N PRO A 119 6.87 13.58 4.34
CA PRO A 119 7.79 13.10 5.37
C PRO A 119 9.24 13.53 5.13
N GLU A 120 9.69 13.48 3.87
CA GLU A 120 11.02 13.91 3.46
C GLU A 120 11.24 15.40 3.74
N ARG A 121 10.22 16.23 3.50
CA ARG A 121 10.34 17.68 3.73
C ARG A 121 10.39 18.02 5.22
N LEU A 122 9.61 17.32 6.04
CA LEU A 122 9.61 17.54 7.49
C LEU A 122 10.99 17.28 8.13
N THR A 123 11.78 16.38 7.55
CA THR A 123 13.10 16.01 8.09
C THR A 123 14.24 16.91 7.60
N MET A 124 13.98 17.82 6.66
CA MET A 124 14.99 18.75 6.15
C MET A 124 15.32 19.84 7.18
N PRO A 125 16.61 20.05 7.52
CA PRO A 125 17.02 21.01 8.57
C PRO A 125 16.51 22.44 8.35
N ASP A 126 16.52 22.93 7.10
CA ASP A 126 16.06 24.28 6.74
C ASP A 126 14.58 24.47 7.06
N PHE A 127 13.74 23.45 6.80
CA PHE A 127 12.32 23.50 7.11
C PHE A 127 12.05 23.38 8.62
N VAL A 128 12.76 22.47 9.29
CA VAL A 128 12.69 22.33 10.76
C VAL A 128 13.06 23.66 11.45
N ASP A 129 14.05 24.39 10.94
CA ASP A 129 14.45 25.69 11.52
C ASP A 129 13.38 26.76 11.32
N VAL A 130 12.67 26.79 10.20
CA VAL A 130 11.49 27.67 10.01
C VAL A 130 10.38 27.29 10.99
N LEU A 131 10.10 26.01 11.19
CA LEU A 131 9.04 25.53 12.08
C LEU A 131 9.35 25.81 13.57
N LYS A 132 10.62 25.82 13.98
CA LYS A 132 11.03 26.20 15.36
C LYS A 132 10.73 27.64 15.71
N ALA A 133 10.56 28.52 14.73
CA ALA A 133 10.27 29.94 14.97
C ALA A 133 8.79 30.20 15.34
N VAL A 134 7.93 29.20 15.18
CA VAL A 134 6.48 29.30 15.42
C VAL A 134 6.02 28.26 16.45
N ASN A 135 4.85 28.52 17.06
CA ASN A 135 4.24 27.59 18.00
C ASN A 135 3.56 26.44 17.23
N ILE A 136 4.03 25.21 17.39
CA ILE A 136 3.40 24.01 16.80
C ILE A 136 2.48 23.38 17.84
N ALA A 137 1.18 23.41 17.59
CA ALA A 137 0.18 22.89 18.50
C ALA A 137 -0.14 21.41 18.30
N LEU A 138 0.03 20.89 17.06
CA LEU A 138 -0.31 19.53 16.68
C LEU A 138 0.54 19.07 15.49
N VAL A 139 1.00 17.83 15.53
CA VAL A 139 1.52 17.12 14.35
C VAL A 139 0.56 15.99 13.97
N VAL A 140 0.11 15.99 12.75
CA VAL A 140 -0.75 14.95 12.17
C VAL A 140 0.08 14.12 11.21
N VAL A 141 -0.02 12.79 11.34
CA VAL A 141 0.61 11.83 10.43
C VAL A 141 -0.50 11.10 9.72
N ASP A 142 -0.75 11.51 8.49
CA ASP A 142 -1.72 10.85 7.62
C ASP A 142 -1.12 9.60 6.98
N GLU A 143 -1.96 8.61 6.68
CA GLU A 143 -1.56 7.28 6.21
C GLU A 143 -0.45 6.66 7.09
N ALA A 144 -0.66 6.69 8.42
CA ALA A 144 0.35 6.31 9.41
C ALA A 144 0.83 4.87 9.28
N HIS A 145 0.09 3.98 8.59
CA HIS A 145 0.56 2.63 8.27
C HIS A 145 1.86 2.64 7.44
N CYS A 146 2.15 3.73 6.72
CA CYS A 146 3.42 3.90 6.00
C CYS A 146 4.66 3.99 6.92
N ILE A 147 4.48 4.21 8.22
CA ILE A 147 5.56 4.22 9.22
C ILE A 147 6.07 2.81 9.47
N SER A 148 5.16 1.86 9.50
CA SER A 148 5.47 0.50 9.88
C SER A 148 6.15 -0.26 8.74
N GLN A 149 7.26 -0.92 9.05
CA GLN A 149 7.90 -1.86 8.13
C GLN A 149 6.98 -3.03 7.77
N TRP A 150 5.98 -3.27 8.59
CA TRP A 150 4.97 -4.32 8.45
C TRP A 150 3.72 -3.83 7.71
N GLY A 151 3.61 -2.52 7.46
CA GLY A 151 2.54 -1.93 6.66
C GLY A 151 2.72 -2.20 5.17
N HIS A 152 1.62 -2.25 4.44
CA HIS A 152 1.58 -2.57 3.01
C HIS A 152 2.25 -1.52 2.10
N ASP A 153 2.42 -0.27 2.57
CA ASP A 153 3.08 0.84 1.83
C ASP A 153 4.16 1.51 2.70
N PHE A 154 5.10 0.72 3.22
CA PHE A 154 6.18 1.22 4.04
C PHE A 154 7.04 2.26 3.31
N ARG A 155 7.26 3.41 3.98
CA ARG A 155 8.09 4.51 3.48
C ARG A 155 9.15 4.91 4.50
N PRO A 156 10.43 4.62 4.23
CA PRO A 156 11.52 4.90 5.18
C PRO A 156 11.63 6.34 5.67
N ALA A 157 11.19 7.31 4.87
CA ALA A 157 11.20 8.73 5.28
C ALA A 157 10.39 8.98 6.56
N TYR A 158 9.38 8.15 6.84
CA TYR A 158 8.61 8.26 8.07
C TYR A 158 9.40 7.91 9.34
N LEU A 159 10.43 7.07 9.25
CA LEU A 159 11.24 6.67 10.40
C LEU A 159 12.05 7.83 10.99
N GLU A 160 12.39 8.81 10.17
CA GLU A 160 13.18 9.98 10.61
C GLU A 160 12.31 11.06 11.27
N MET A 161 10.98 10.98 11.13
CA MET A 161 10.04 11.99 11.63
C MET A 161 10.07 12.17 13.16
N ALA A 162 10.28 11.09 13.91
CA ALA A 162 10.36 11.17 15.38
C ALA A 162 11.44 12.13 15.85
N GLY A 163 12.58 12.17 15.13
CA GLY A 163 13.66 13.13 15.37
C GLY A 163 13.24 14.57 15.11
N ALA A 164 12.56 14.83 13.97
CA ALA A 164 12.04 16.13 13.61
C ALA A 164 10.96 16.61 14.61
N ILE A 165 9.99 15.75 14.95
CA ILE A 165 8.96 16.05 15.97
C ILE A 165 9.61 16.36 17.33
N GLY A 166 10.67 15.63 17.68
CA GLY A 166 11.47 15.90 18.87
C GLY A 166 12.10 17.29 18.87
N ALA A 167 12.65 17.72 17.73
CA ALA A 167 13.27 19.03 17.55
C ALA A 167 12.26 20.20 17.60
N LEU A 168 10.97 19.94 17.34
CA LEU A 168 9.86 20.89 17.42
C LEU A 168 9.25 21.02 18.83
N GLY A 169 9.91 20.48 19.87
CA GLY A 169 9.41 20.58 21.26
C GLY A 169 8.39 19.49 21.62
N ARG A 170 8.22 18.45 20.78
CA ARG A 170 7.31 17.33 20.98
C ARG A 170 5.84 17.74 21.16
N PRO A 171 5.24 18.41 20.21
CA PRO A 171 3.80 18.64 20.21
C PRO A 171 3.04 17.30 20.24
N PRO A 172 1.76 17.28 20.64
CA PRO A 172 0.91 16.10 20.52
C PRO A 172 0.89 15.58 19.09
N VAL A 173 0.81 14.25 18.93
CA VAL A 173 0.78 13.59 17.62
C VAL A 173 -0.57 12.92 17.41
N LEU A 174 -1.19 13.19 16.27
CA LEU A 174 -2.35 12.46 15.77
C LEU A 174 -1.93 11.62 14.56
N ALA A 175 -1.83 10.31 14.72
CA ALA A 175 -1.63 9.37 13.63
C ALA A 175 -2.98 8.87 13.09
N LEU A 176 -3.18 8.94 11.78
CA LEU A 176 -4.41 8.55 11.10
C LEU A 176 -4.12 7.42 10.10
N THR A 177 -4.92 6.38 10.12
CA THR A 177 -4.87 5.31 9.11
C THR A 177 -6.25 4.74 8.85
N ALA A 178 -6.44 4.13 7.69
CA ALA A 178 -7.68 3.42 7.38
C ALA A 178 -7.68 2.00 7.97
N THR A 179 -6.54 1.37 8.02
CA THR A 179 -6.33 -0.01 8.45
C THR A 179 -5.03 -0.14 9.22
N ALA A 180 -5.03 -0.95 10.26
CA ALA A 180 -3.83 -1.38 10.94
C ALA A 180 -4.11 -2.69 11.67
N THR A 181 -3.25 -3.69 11.47
CA THR A 181 -3.20 -4.88 12.31
C THR A 181 -2.53 -4.51 13.65
N GLU A 182 -2.63 -5.38 14.64
CA GLU A 182 -2.06 -5.13 15.97
C GLU A 182 -0.55 -4.86 15.90
N ASP A 183 0.20 -5.62 15.11
CA ASP A 183 1.64 -5.42 14.88
C ASP A 183 1.94 -4.02 14.32
N VAL A 184 1.13 -3.55 13.37
CA VAL A 184 1.26 -2.21 12.76
C VAL A 184 0.96 -1.12 13.79
N VAL A 185 -0.06 -1.30 14.63
CA VAL A 185 -0.40 -0.37 15.73
C VAL A 185 0.75 -0.21 16.71
N GLU A 186 1.34 -1.34 17.15
CA GLU A 186 2.49 -1.33 18.07
C GLU A 186 3.71 -0.65 17.45
N ASP A 187 3.99 -0.94 16.18
CA ASP A 187 5.15 -0.38 15.48
C ASP A 187 5.00 1.13 15.26
N ILE A 188 3.83 1.61 14.84
CA ILE A 188 3.53 3.06 14.73
C ILE A 188 3.79 3.76 16.07
N GLY A 189 3.27 3.20 17.17
CA GLY A 189 3.48 3.74 18.50
C GLY A 189 4.96 3.81 18.87
N ARG A 190 5.71 2.74 18.59
CA ARG A 190 7.14 2.65 18.86
C ARG A 190 7.95 3.66 18.05
N GLN A 191 7.65 3.81 16.77
CA GLN A 191 8.38 4.68 15.86
C GLN A 191 8.10 6.18 16.11
N LEU A 192 6.85 6.57 16.39
CA LEU A 192 6.48 7.98 16.59
C LEU A 192 6.84 8.53 17.97
N ILE A 193 6.60 7.74 19.01
CA ILE A 193 6.82 8.19 20.40
C ILE A 193 8.25 7.86 20.86
N GLY A 194 8.87 6.83 20.28
CA GLY A 194 10.18 6.33 20.67
C GLY A 194 10.17 5.77 22.10
N GLN A 195 11.38 5.55 22.66
CA GLN A 195 11.56 5.06 24.05
C GLN A 195 11.37 6.21 25.09
N THR A 196 10.47 7.15 24.83
CA THR A 196 10.26 8.28 25.74
C THR A 196 9.40 7.85 26.93
N ARG A 197 9.55 8.59 28.08
CA ARG A 197 8.75 8.40 29.30
C ARG A 197 7.28 8.82 29.16
N ARG A 198 6.78 9.16 27.96
CA ARG A 198 5.36 9.47 27.70
C ARG A 198 4.53 8.19 27.77
N PRO A 199 3.26 8.29 28.19
CA PRO A 199 2.34 7.18 28.10
C PRO A 199 2.18 6.71 26.65
N ARG A 200 1.80 5.44 26.46
CA ARG A 200 1.49 4.87 25.14
C ARG A 200 0.47 5.74 24.41
N MET A 201 0.49 5.74 23.05
CA MET A 201 -0.54 6.39 22.25
C MET A 201 -1.93 5.93 22.67
N ASN A 202 -2.87 6.87 22.69
CA ASN A 202 -4.29 6.54 22.86
C ASN A 202 -4.80 5.97 21.53
N VAL A 203 -5.04 4.66 21.47
CA VAL A 203 -5.53 3.99 20.26
C VAL A 203 -7.06 4.09 20.23
N ILE A 204 -7.59 4.71 19.18
CA ILE A 204 -9.03 4.82 18.92
C ILE A 204 -9.32 4.09 17.63
N ASN A 205 -9.83 2.86 17.74
CA ASN A 205 -10.37 2.11 16.62
C ASN A 205 -11.88 2.38 16.51
N THR A 206 -12.33 2.80 15.32
CA THR A 206 -13.76 3.05 15.04
C THR A 206 -14.39 1.90 14.25
N GLY A 207 -13.62 0.84 14.04
CA GLY A 207 -14.00 -0.30 13.21
C GLY A 207 -13.76 -0.06 11.73
N ILE A 208 -13.71 -1.17 11.01
CA ILE A 208 -13.58 -1.18 9.54
C ILE A 208 -14.91 -1.50 8.84
N TYR A 209 -15.91 -1.94 9.59
CA TYR A 209 -17.17 -2.42 9.02
C TYR A 209 -17.95 -1.32 8.30
N ARG A 210 -18.25 -1.56 7.03
CA ARG A 210 -19.08 -0.68 6.19
C ARG A 210 -20.24 -1.46 5.60
N PRO A 211 -21.43 -1.44 6.23
CA PRO A 211 -22.57 -2.27 5.85
C PRO A 211 -23.11 -1.99 4.44
N ASN A 212 -22.79 -0.83 3.86
CA ASN A 212 -23.16 -0.45 2.50
C ASN A 212 -22.29 -1.08 1.42
N LEU A 213 -21.14 -1.69 1.76
CA LEU A 213 -20.28 -2.38 0.80
C LEU A 213 -20.67 -3.86 0.69
N GLN A 214 -21.02 -4.29 -0.53
CA GLN A 214 -21.38 -5.65 -0.85
C GLN A 214 -20.22 -6.36 -1.53
N TYR A 215 -19.51 -7.21 -0.79
CA TYR A 215 -18.39 -7.98 -1.31
C TYR A 215 -18.86 -9.24 -2.04
N ARG A 216 -18.21 -9.52 -3.16
CA ARG A 216 -18.44 -10.70 -3.98
C ARG A 216 -17.14 -11.18 -4.61
N VAL A 217 -16.97 -12.48 -4.70
CA VAL A 217 -15.90 -13.12 -5.49
C VAL A 217 -16.55 -13.96 -6.59
N VAL A 218 -16.10 -13.76 -7.81
CA VAL A 218 -16.52 -14.54 -8.98
C VAL A 218 -15.34 -15.37 -9.45
N GLN A 219 -15.49 -16.69 -9.40
CA GLN A 219 -14.50 -17.62 -9.92
C GLN A 219 -14.58 -17.65 -11.45
N VAL A 220 -13.45 -17.51 -12.11
CA VAL A 220 -13.34 -17.59 -13.58
C VAL A 220 -12.26 -18.61 -13.95
N THR A 221 -12.40 -19.24 -15.11
CA THR A 221 -11.56 -20.37 -15.51
C THR A 221 -10.43 -19.97 -16.47
N ASN A 222 -10.57 -18.85 -17.14
CA ASN A 222 -9.59 -18.38 -18.13
C ASN A 222 -9.61 -16.84 -18.26
N PRO A 223 -8.57 -16.23 -18.86
CA PRO A 223 -8.48 -14.76 -19.02
C PRO A 223 -9.59 -14.16 -19.87
N ASP A 224 -10.08 -14.83 -20.91
CA ASP A 224 -11.13 -14.30 -21.78
C ASP A 224 -12.46 -14.22 -21.03
N GLU A 225 -12.82 -15.27 -20.31
CA GLU A 225 -14.00 -15.27 -19.43
C GLU A 225 -13.93 -14.13 -18.41
N LYS A 226 -12.75 -13.89 -17.83
CA LYS A 226 -12.52 -12.80 -16.88
C LYS A 226 -12.84 -11.44 -17.47
N LEU A 227 -12.35 -11.15 -18.67
CA LEU A 227 -12.59 -9.88 -19.37
C LEU A 227 -14.08 -9.72 -19.72
N GLN A 228 -14.72 -10.78 -20.21
CA GLN A 228 -16.16 -10.76 -20.53
C GLN A 228 -17.02 -10.59 -19.28
N GLU A 229 -16.65 -11.24 -18.17
CA GLU A 229 -17.36 -11.07 -16.90
C GLU A 229 -17.20 -9.66 -16.33
N ALA A 230 -15.99 -9.06 -16.44
CA ALA A 230 -15.78 -7.67 -16.06
C ALA A 230 -16.64 -6.71 -16.89
N LEU A 231 -16.71 -6.89 -18.20
CA LEU A 231 -17.56 -6.10 -19.09
C LEU A 231 -19.05 -6.25 -18.71
N ARG A 232 -19.51 -7.50 -18.44
CA ARG A 232 -20.87 -7.78 -18.00
C ARG A 232 -21.19 -7.04 -16.69
N LEU A 233 -20.31 -7.11 -15.70
CA LEU A 233 -20.48 -6.45 -14.40
C LEU A 233 -20.52 -4.93 -14.52
N VAL A 234 -19.67 -4.34 -15.38
CA VAL A 234 -19.70 -2.91 -15.68
C VAL A 234 -21.04 -2.50 -16.26
N ARG A 235 -21.60 -3.28 -17.20
CA ARG A 235 -22.90 -2.97 -17.84
C ARG A 235 -24.10 -3.16 -16.91
N GLU A 236 -24.05 -4.14 -16.05
CA GLU A 236 -25.14 -4.44 -15.11
C GLU A 236 -25.18 -3.51 -13.90
N THR A 237 -24.11 -2.74 -13.64
CA THR A 237 -24.06 -1.87 -12.47
C THR A 237 -24.14 -0.41 -12.89
N GLU A 238 -25.22 0.26 -12.48
CA GLU A 238 -25.39 1.68 -12.74
C GLU A 238 -24.43 2.54 -11.91
N GLY A 239 -24.17 3.77 -12.39
CA GLY A 239 -23.33 4.75 -11.71
C GLY A 239 -21.84 4.62 -12.07
N THR A 240 -21.01 5.40 -11.38
CA THR A 240 -19.56 5.45 -11.62
C THR A 240 -18.84 4.29 -10.94
N GLY A 241 -17.72 3.85 -11.53
CA GLY A 241 -16.97 2.74 -10.95
C GLY A 241 -15.49 2.70 -11.34
N ILE A 242 -14.77 1.84 -10.64
CA ILE A 242 -13.33 1.64 -10.85
C ILE A 242 -13.09 0.16 -11.14
N VAL A 243 -12.26 -0.11 -12.14
CA VAL A 243 -11.76 -1.46 -12.46
C VAL A 243 -10.26 -1.48 -12.21
N TYR A 244 -9.83 -2.23 -11.18
CA TYR A 244 -8.42 -2.37 -10.84
C TYR A 244 -7.78 -3.55 -11.54
N ALA A 245 -6.61 -3.33 -12.12
CA ALA A 245 -5.76 -4.35 -12.72
C ALA A 245 -4.38 -4.37 -12.05
N ALA A 246 -3.80 -5.55 -11.87
CA ALA A 246 -2.49 -5.70 -11.26
C ALA A 246 -1.34 -5.23 -12.17
N THR A 247 -1.55 -5.22 -13.48
CA THR A 247 -0.53 -4.84 -14.47
C THR A 247 -1.02 -3.75 -15.42
N VAL A 248 -0.08 -2.97 -15.95
CA VAL A 248 -0.38 -1.96 -16.98
C VAL A 248 -1.03 -2.61 -18.20
N LYS A 249 -0.49 -3.75 -18.66
CA LYS A 249 -1.02 -4.47 -19.81
C LYS A 249 -2.48 -4.87 -19.61
N ALA A 250 -2.83 -5.45 -18.46
CA ALA A 250 -4.22 -5.83 -18.18
C ALA A 250 -5.16 -4.62 -18.07
N ALA A 251 -4.65 -3.47 -17.57
CA ALA A 251 -5.43 -2.24 -17.53
C ALA A 251 -5.70 -1.70 -18.95
N GLU A 252 -4.69 -1.69 -19.81
CA GLU A 252 -4.82 -1.26 -21.21
C GLU A 252 -5.77 -2.19 -22.02
N GLU A 253 -5.66 -3.51 -21.84
CA GLU A 253 -6.55 -4.50 -22.48
C GLU A 253 -8.01 -4.33 -22.04
N MET A 254 -8.25 -4.14 -20.74
CA MET A 254 -9.60 -3.92 -20.23
C MET A 254 -10.17 -2.57 -20.67
N HIS A 255 -9.35 -1.52 -20.70
CA HIS A 255 -9.76 -0.22 -21.21
C HIS A 255 -10.20 -0.31 -22.67
N ALA A 256 -9.38 -0.93 -23.53
CA ALA A 256 -9.69 -1.11 -24.95
C ALA A 256 -11.00 -1.91 -25.15
N LEU A 257 -11.21 -2.98 -24.38
CA LEU A 257 -12.43 -3.76 -24.43
C LEU A 257 -13.68 -2.93 -24.07
N LEU A 258 -13.60 -2.13 -23.01
CA LEU A 258 -14.70 -1.27 -22.59
C LEU A 258 -14.98 -0.16 -23.60
N GLU A 259 -13.96 0.44 -24.19
CA GLU A 259 -14.07 1.47 -25.22
C GLU A 259 -14.71 0.91 -26.49
N GLU A 260 -14.27 -0.28 -26.97
CA GLU A 260 -14.86 -0.97 -28.12
C GLU A 260 -16.33 -1.35 -27.85
N ALA A 261 -16.64 -1.72 -26.62
CA ALA A 261 -18.00 -2.03 -26.18
C ALA A 261 -18.91 -0.79 -26.03
N GLY A 262 -18.38 0.42 -26.26
CA GLY A 262 -19.11 1.70 -26.20
C GLY A 262 -19.30 2.27 -24.79
N GLU A 263 -18.54 1.77 -23.79
CA GLU A 263 -18.61 2.29 -22.43
C GLU A 263 -17.85 3.62 -22.29
N SER A 264 -18.35 4.51 -21.42
CA SER A 264 -17.69 5.77 -21.08
C SER A 264 -16.54 5.50 -20.10
N VAL A 265 -15.33 5.30 -20.62
CA VAL A 265 -14.16 4.81 -19.88
C VAL A 265 -12.96 5.75 -19.99
N THR A 266 -12.11 5.74 -18.99
CA THR A 266 -10.78 6.37 -18.98
C THR A 266 -9.75 5.47 -18.28
N LEU A 267 -8.45 5.74 -18.48
CA LEU A 267 -7.34 4.89 -18.06
C LEU A 267 -6.38 5.63 -17.14
N TYR A 268 -5.87 4.93 -16.10
CA TYR A 268 -4.86 5.50 -15.20
C TYR A 268 -3.82 4.47 -14.79
N HIS A 269 -2.55 4.69 -15.13
CA HIS A 269 -1.43 3.86 -14.67
C HIS A 269 -0.11 4.65 -14.65
N GLY A 270 0.90 4.11 -13.98
CA GLY A 270 2.17 4.80 -13.73
C GLY A 270 3.02 5.09 -14.98
N LYS A 271 2.75 4.44 -16.13
CA LYS A 271 3.47 4.69 -17.39
C LYS A 271 2.93 5.88 -18.19
N LEU A 272 1.71 6.36 -17.89
CA LEU A 272 1.16 7.57 -18.51
C LEU A 272 1.94 8.81 -18.08
N HIS A 273 2.03 9.81 -18.95
CA HIS A 273 2.60 11.10 -18.59
C HIS A 273 1.78 11.80 -17.50
N ALA A 274 2.43 12.63 -16.68
CA ALA A 274 1.78 13.30 -15.55
C ALA A 274 0.56 14.15 -15.97
N ALA A 275 0.66 14.85 -17.10
CA ALA A 275 -0.43 15.65 -17.65
C ALA A 275 -1.63 14.78 -18.07
N GLU A 276 -1.36 13.64 -18.69
CA GLU A 276 -2.38 12.69 -19.13
C GLU A 276 -3.07 12.03 -17.92
N ARG A 277 -2.28 11.59 -16.90
CA ARG A 277 -2.84 11.07 -15.65
C ARG A 277 -3.81 12.07 -15.02
N LYS A 278 -3.40 13.35 -14.96
CA LYS A 278 -4.25 14.40 -14.39
C LYS A 278 -5.53 14.58 -15.22
N ALA A 279 -5.43 14.71 -16.54
CA ALA A 279 -6.59 14.87 -17.41
C ALA A 279 -7.57 13.68 -17.26
N ASN A 280 -7.08 12.44 -17.27
CA ASN A 280 -7.91 11.25 -17.11
C ASN A 280 -8.57 11.18 -15.73
N GLN A 281 -7.86 11.59 -14.68
CA GLN A 281 -8.43 11.70 -13.35
C GLN A 281 -9.54 12.76 -13.30
N ASP A 282 -9.31 13.94 -13.86
CA ASP A 282 -10.30 15.03 -13.89
C ASP A 282 -11.57 14.61 -14.64
N LEU A 283 -11.45 13.90 -15.77
CA LEU A 283 -12.59 13.34 -16.52
C LEU A 283 -13.45 12.41 -15.66
N PHE A 284 -12.81 11.54 -14.85
CA PHE A 284 -13.53 10.64 -13.94
C PHE A 284 -14.13 11.38 -12.75
N MET A 285 -13.39 12.30 -12.15
CA MET A 285 -13.87 13.06 -10.99
C MET A 285 -15.06 13.97 -11.31
N ASN A 286 -15.11 14.51 -12.54
CA ASN A 286 -16.17 15.40 -13.03
C ASN A 286 -17.35 14.68 -13.71
N ASP A 287 -17.43 13.34 -13.61
CA ASP A 287 -18.48 12.52 -14.24
C ASP A 287 -18.51 12.56 -15.79
N GLU A 288 -17.45 13.06 -16.43
CA GLU A 288 -17.32 13.04 -17.88
C GLU A 288 -16.96 11.64 -18.40
N ARG A 289 -16.40 10.80 -17.54
CA ARG A 289 -16.19 9.37 -17.76
C ARG A 289 -16.75 8.57 -16.60
N ARG A 290 -17.55 7.55 -16.93
CA ARG A 290 -18.24 6.71 -15.94
C ARG A 290 -17.33 5.69 -15.27
N VAL A 291 -16.39 5.13 -16.02
CA VAL A 291 -15.54 4.05 -15.55
C VAL A 291 -14.07 4.46 -15.61
N MET A 292 -13.36 4.26 -14.52
CA MET A 292 -11.91 4.35 -14.46
C MET A 292 -11.30 2.94 -14.49
N VAL A 293 -10.49 2.62 -15.49
CA VAL A 293 -9.63 1.43 -15.46
C VAL A 293 -8.25 1.84 -14.98
N ALA A 294 -7.75 1.18 -13.94
CA ALA A 294 -6.51 1.62 -13.33
C ALA A 294 -5.66 0.49 -12.75
N THR A 295 -4.38 0.75 -12.59
CA THR A 295 -3.53 0.00 -11.67
C THR A 295 -3.60 0.62 -10.26
N ASN A 296 -2.93 0.00 -9.27
CA ASN A 296 -2.77 0.55 -7.92
C ASN A 296 -2.17 1.98 -7.88
N ALA A 297 -1.61 2.48 -9.01
CA ALA A 297 -1.19 3.87 -9.15
C ALA A 297 -2.36 4.87 -9.02
N PHE A 298 -3.58 4.47 -9.36
CA PHE A 298 -4.82 5.19 -9.07
C PHE A 298 -5.30 4.81 -7.66
N GLY A 299 -4.57 5.29 -6.70
CA GLY A 299 -4.70 4.83 -5.34
C GLY A 299 -5.03 5.95 -4.36
N MET A 300 -4.11 6.19 -3.46
CA MET A 300 -4.28 7.14 -2.38
C MET A 300 -4.68 8.54 -2.89
N GLY A 301 -5.58 9.21 -2.19
CA GLY A 301 -5.99 10.60 -2.50
C GLY A 301 -7.22 10.74 -3.40
N ILE A 302 -7.81 9.68 -3.91
CA ILE A 302 -9.05 9.75 -4.68
C ILE A 302 -10.25 9.82 -3.72
N ASP A 303 -11.00 10.91 -3.78
CA ASP A 303 -12.17 11.15 -2.93
C ASP A 303 -13.42 11.43 -3.78
N LYS A 304 -13.89 10.40 -4.51
CA LYS A 304 -15.15 10.42 -5.24
C LYS A 304 -16.21 9.69 -4.41
N PRO A 305 -17.20 10.41 -3.86
CA PRO A 305 -18.14 9.82 -2.89
C PRO A 305 -19.13 8.83 -3.50
N ASP A 306 -19.50 9.03 -4.74
CA ASP A 306 -20.58 8.35 -5.46
C ASP A 306 -20.11 7.16 -6.31
N THR A 307 -18.94 6.61 -6.05
CA THR A 307 -18.47 5.38 -6.71
C THR A 307 -19.36 4.20 -6.32
N ARG A 308 -20.04 3.60 -7.32
CA ARG A 308 -21.05 2.54 -7.10
C ARG A 308 -20.47 1.14 -7.19
N PHE A 309 -19.34 0.97 -7.87
CA PHE A 309 -18.69 -0.33 -7.94
C PHE A 309 -17.17 -0.22 -8.00
N VAL A 310 -16.52 -1.24 -7.43
CA VAL A 310 -15.10 -1.52 -7.62
C VAL A 310 -14.95 -2.97 -8.05
N ILE A 311 -14.29 -3.18 -9.18
CA ILE A 311 -14.00 -4.51 -9.72
C ILE A 311 -12.49 -4.72 -9.72
N HIS A 312 -12.02 -5.83 -9.15
CA HIS A 312 -10.64 -6.26 -9.24
C HIS A 312 -10.52 -7.35 -10.31
N LEU A 313 -9.78 -7.05 -11.39
CA LEU A 313 -9.51 -8.03 -12.46
C LEU A 313 -8.57 -9.14 -12.01
N GLN A 314 -7.61 -8.82 -11.15
CA GLN A 314 -6.68 -9.76 -10.52
C GLN A 314 -6.67 -9.54 -9.01
N ILE A 315 -6.23 -10.56 -8.28
CA ILE A 315 -6.07 -10.44 -6.84
C ILE A 315 -5.05 -9.35 -6.51
N PRO A 316 -5.34 -8.46 -5.55
CA PRO A 316 -4.35 -7.58 -4.94
C PRO A 316 -3.26 -8.37 -4.20
N ALA A 317 -2.19 -7.69 -3.83
CA ALA A 317 -1.06 -8.32 -3.13
C ALA A 317 -1.44 -8.85 -1.73
N ASN A 318 -2.42 -8.24 -1.07
CA ASN A 318 -2.88 -8.57 0.28
C ASN A 318 -4.29 -8.00 0.54
N LEU A 319 -4.85 -8.35 1.70
CA LEU A 319 -6.19 -7.93 2.11
C LEU A 319 -6.27 -6.44 2.47
N GLU A 320 -5.18 -5.82 2.93
CA GLU A 320 -5.12 -4.38 3.20
C GLU A 320 -5.30 -3.57 1.90
N ALA A 321 -4.56 -3.92 0.86
CA ALA A 321 -4.69 -3.28 -0.45
C ALA A 321 -6.11 -3.49 -1.01
N TYR A 322 -6.63 -4.73 -0.92
CA TYR A 322 -7.99 -5.04 -1.33
C TYR A 322 -9.04 -4.20 -0.61
N TYR A 323 -8.95 -4.11 0.72
CA TYR A 323 -9.87 -3.30 1.51
C TYR A 323 -9.73 -1.81 1.21
N GLN A 324 -8.51 -1.30 1.05
CA GLN A 324 -8.26 0.11 0.73
C GLN A 324 -8.80 0.50 -0.65
N GLU A 325 -8.62 -0.36 -1.66
CA GLU A 325 -9.09 -0.15 -3.03
C GLU A 325 -10.61 -0.28 -3.11
N SER A 326 -11.19 -1.34 -2.55
CA SER A 326 -12.64 -1.54 -2.48
C SER A 326 -13.34 -0.47 -1.63
N GLY A 327 -12.67 0.04 -0.59
CA GLY A 327 -13.15 1.09 0.29
C GLY A 327 -13.37 2.46 -0.38
N ARG A 328 -12.99 2.60 -1.66
CA ARG A 328 -13.33 3.80 -2.46
C ARG A 328 -14.78 3.85 -2.86
N ALA A 329 -15.44 2.71 -2.88
CA ALA A 329 -16.86 2.61 -3.20
C ALA A 329 -17.74 3.15 -2.05
N GLY A 330 -18.89 3.74 -2.38
CA GLY A 330 -19.95 4.09 -1.46
C GLY A 330 -19.56 5.00 -0.29
N ARG A 331 -18.69 5.98 -0.49
CA ARG A 331 -18.28 6.90 0.59
C ARG A 331 -19.40 7.82 1.06
N ASP A 332 -20.38 8.03 0.23
CA ASP A 332 -21.65 8.74 0.55
C ASP A 332 -22.61 7.91 1.42
N GLY A 333 -22.27 6.66 1.73
CA GLY A 333 -23.12 5.75 2.52
C GLY A 333 -24.14 4.97 1.70
N GLN A 334 -24.25 5.24 0.40
CA GLN A 334 -25.11 4.48 -0.51
C GLN A 334 -24.51 3.10 -0.79
N ASP A 335 -25.36 2.15 -1.13
CA ASP A 335 -24.94 0.80 -1.50
C ASP A 335 -23.94 0.80 -2.66
N ALA A 336 -22.90 -0.01 -2.53
CA ALA A 336 -21.88 -0.16 -3.55
C ALA A 336 -21.38 -1.62 -3.62
N ARG A 337 -21.02 -2.06 -4.82
CA ARG A 337 -20.56 -3.43 -5.09
C ARG A 337 -19.05 -3.51 -5.20
N CYS A 338 -18.44 -4.45 -4.50
CA CYS A 338 -17.01 -4.73 -4.56
C CYS A 338 -16.83 -6.17 -5.05
N THR A 339 -16.42 -6.33 -6.31
CA THR A 339 -16.31 -7.66 -6.94
C THR A 339 -14.86 -7.98 -7.24
N LEU A 340 -14.39 -9.12 -6.78
CA LEU A 340 -13.11 -9.70 -7.14
C LEU A 340 -13.33 -10.81 -8.18
N LEU A 341 -12.69 -10.70 -9.34
CA LEU A 341 -12.62 -11.76 -10.34
C LEU A 341 -11.39 -12.61 -10.04
N PHE A 342 -11.60 -13.84 -9.61
CA PHE A 342 -10.53 -14.72 -9.19
C PHE A 342 -10.23 -15.78 -10.25
N LEU A 343 -9.01 -15.74 -10.75
CA LEU A 343 -8.40 -16.78 -11.57
C LEU A 343 -7.22 -17.37 -10.80
N GLN A 344 -7.13 -18.68 -10.68
CA GLN A 344 -6.08 -19.37 -9.92
C GLN A 344 -4.67 -18.92 -10.35
N ASP A 345 -4.47 -18.71 -11.64
CA ASP A 345 -3.18 -18.28 -12.20
C ASP A 345 -2.77 -16.85 -11.85
N ASP A 346 -3.69 -16.02 -11.35
CA ASP A 346 -3.37 -14.65 -10.91
C ASP A 346 -2.36 -14.62 -9.77
N LYS A 347 -2.33 -15.66 -8.94
CA LYS A 347 -1.34 -15.81 -7.87
C LYS A 347 0.08 -15.69 -8.41
N ARG A 348 0.35 -16.22 -9.60
CA ARG A 348 1.68 -16.15 -10.24
C ARG A 348 2.11 -14.73 -10.56
N VAL A 349 1.16 -13.84 -10.90
CA VAL A 349 1.44 -12.42 -11.16
C VAL A 349 1.96 -11.76 -9.89
N GLN A 350 1.29 -11.99 -8.76
CA GLN A 350 1.71 -11.43 -7.47
C GLN A 350 3.03 -12.04 -6.99
N GLN A 351 3.20 -13.36 -7.13
CA GLN A 351 4.46 -14.04 -6.82
C GLN A 351 5.64 -13.49 -7.63
N PHE A 352 5.44 -13.20 -8.91
CA PHE A 352 6.47 -12.57 -9.75
C PHE A 352 6.87 -11.18 -9.23
N PHE A 353 5.91 -10.37 -8.77
CA PHE A 353 6.24 -9.09 -8.16
C PHE A 353 6.99 -9.28 -6.84
N LEU A 354 6.61 -10.26 -6.01
CA LEU A 354 7.30 -10.55 -4.76
C LEU A 354 8.76 -10.95 -4.98
N VAL A 355 9.05 -11.84 -5.93
CA VAL A 355 10.43 -12.31 -6.20
C VAL A 355 11.34 -11.16 -6.64
N LYS A 356 10.84 -10.19 -7.39
CA LYS A 356 11.63 -9.06 -7.92
C LYS A 356 11.90 -7.93 -6.93
N HIS A 357 11.37 -7.97 -5.71
CA HIS A 357 11.48 -6.85 -4.77
C HIS A 357 12.51 -7.08 -3.64
N TYR A 358 13.04 -8.30 -3.49
CA TYR A 358 13.86 -8.67 -2.34
C TYR A 358 15.27 -9.07 -2.73
N PRO A 359 16.26 -8.17 -2.53
CA PRO A 359 17.64 -8.46 -2.89
C PRO A 359 18.31 -9.40 -1.89
N THR A 360 19.17 -10.27 -2.40
CA THR A 360 20.06 -11.12 -1.63
C THR A 360 21.28 -10.36 -1.13
N ALA A 361 21.98 -10.91 -0.13
CA ALA A 361 23.22 -10.31 0.38
C ALA A 361 24.30 -10.17 -0.71
N ASP A 362 24.37 -11.13 -1.64
CA ASP A 362 25.33 -11.12 -2.74
C ASP A 362 25.01 -10.03 -3.77
N GLU A 363 23.73 -9.83 -4.09
CA GLU A 363 23.29 -8.76 -4.98
C GLU A 363 23.56 -7.37 -4.37
N ILE A 364 23.25 -7.17 -3.08
CA ILE A 364 23.52 -5.91 -2.37
C ILE A 364 25.04 -5.63 -2.41
N ARG A 365 25.86 -6.66 -2.17
CA ARG A 365 27.31 -6.56 -2.24
C ARG A 365 27.80 -6.25 -3.65
N ALA A 366 27.27 -6.94 -4.67
CA ALA A 366 27.64 -6.72 -6.07
C ALA A 366 27.36 -5.27 -6.50
N VAL A 367 26.21 -4.71 -6.12
CA VAL A 367 25.87 -3.29 -6.38
C VAL A 367 26.83 -2.34 -5.67
N TYR A 368 27.21 -2.63 -4.41
CA TYR A 368 28.19 -1.84 -3.68
C TYR A 368 29.55 -1.82 -4.39
N GLU A 369 30.05 -3.00 -4.81
CA GLU A 369 31.31 -3.12 -5.51
C GLU A 369 31.26 -2.47 -6.91
N ALA A 370 30.14 -2.54 -7.61
CA ALA A 370 29.94 -1.83 -8.88
C ALA A 370 30.07 -0.31 -8.71
N VAL A 371 29.42 0.26 -7.69
CA VAL A 371 29.56 1.69 -7.37
C VAL A 371 31.01 2.04 -7.01
N ARG A 372 31.68 1.21 -6.21
CA ARG A 372 33.08 1.42 -5.81
C ARG A 372 34.01 1.41 -7.01
N THR A 373 33.86 0.44 -7.90
CA THR A 373 34.68 0.33 -9.12
C THR A 373 34.47 1.54 -10.04
N LEU A 374 33.25 2.01 -10.19
CA LEU A 374 32.97 3.23 -10.96
C LEU A 374 33.66 4.46 -10.37
N LEU A 375 33.68 4.59 -9.04
CA LEU A 375 34.30 5.74 -8.36
C LEU A 375 35.81 5.78 -8.53
N ASP A 376 36.47 4.64 -8.79
CA ASP A 376 37.90 4.59 -9.08
C ASP A 376 38.24 5.11 -10.49
N THR A 377 37.28 5.13 -11.41
CA THR A 377 37.50 5.46 -12.83
C THR A 377 36.69 6.65 -13.31
N ASP A 378 35.53 6.93 -12.71
CA ASP A 378 34.58 7.95 -13.16
C ASP A 378 33.55 8.32 -12.09
N THR A 379 32.48 9.04 -12.47
CA THR A 379 31.37 9.42 -11.60
C THR A 379 30.31 8.34 -11.61
N ALA A 380 29.93 7.80 -10.45
CA ALA A 380 28.88 6.81 -10.30
C ALA A 380 27.48 7.47 -10.36
N THR A 381 26.98 7.74 -11.57
CA THR A 381 25.59 8.17 -11.79
C THR A 381 24.65 6.96 -11.82
N PRO A 382 23.34 7.12 -11.58
CA PRO A 382 22.38 6.01 -11.63
C PRO A 382 22.46 5.19 -12.92
N ASP A 383 22.51 5.85 -14.07
CA ASP A 383 22.56 5.19 -15.39
C ASP A 383 23.83 4.36 -15.55
N ARG A 384 24.99 4.88 -15.12
CA ARG A 384 26.27 4.15 -15.19
C ARG A 384 26.33 2.98 -14.22
N VAL A 385 25.70 3.11 -13.05
CA VAL A 385 25.59 1.99 -12.11
C VAL A 385 24.70 0.91 -12.70
N GLU A 386 23.65 1.28 -13.42
CA GLU A 386 22.77 0.35 -14.12
C GLU A 386 23.52 -0.40 -15.25
N ASP A 387 24.35 0.31 -16.03
CA ASP A 387 25.17 -0.29 -17.08
C ASP A 387 26.20 -1.32 -16.54
N VAL A 388 26.79 -1.04 -15.36
CA VAL A 388 27.78 -1.94 -14.74
C VAL A 388 27.12 -3.07 -13.95
N ALA A 389 25.94 -2.83 -13.39
CA ALA A 389 25.19 -3.82 -12.61
C ALA A 389 24.59 -4.95 -13.48
N GLY A 390 24.52 -4.77 -14.81
CA GLY A 390 24.13 -5.82 -15.76
C GLY A 390 22.76 -6.44 -15.45
N GLU A 391 22.75 -7.71 -15.06
CA GLU A 391 21.52 -8.47 -14.75
C GLU A 391 20.72 -7.92 -13.56
N LEU A 392 21.32 -7.08 -12.70
CA LEU A 392 20.68 -6.42 -11.56
C LEU A 392 20.02 -5.10 -11.93
N ALA A 393 19.83 -4.80 -13.22
CA ALA A 393 19.22 -3.56 -13.70
C ALA A 393 17.74 -3.38 -13.24
N GLY A 394 17.28 -2.14 -13.23
CA GLY A 394 15.86 -1.79 -13.00
C GLY A 394 15.45 -1.69 -11.53
N PRO A 395 14.24 -2.18 -11.15
CA PRO A 395 13.71 -2.01 -9.80
C PRO A 395 14.57 -2.60 -8.69
N HIS A 396 15.20 -3.75 -8.94
CA HIS A 396 16.07 -4.46 -7.99
C HIS A 396 17.31 -3.63 -7.61
N LEU A 397 17.96 -3.05 -8.62
CA LEU A 397 19.09 -2.14 -8.41
C LEU A 397 18.71 -0.95 -7.52
N LYS A 398 17.54 -0.34 -7.75
CA LYS A 398 17.07 0.79 -6.95
C LYS A 398 16.89 0.42 -5.48
N VAL A 399 16.40 -0.78 -5.21
CA VAL A 399 16.26 -1.29 -3.84
C VAL A 399 17.64 -1.48 -3.20
N CYS A 400 18.59 -2.13 -3.89
CA CYS A 400 19.95 -2.30 -3.39
C CYS A 400 20.63 -0.94 -3.09
N LEU A 401 20.55 0.01 -4.02
CA LEU A 401 21.14 1.34 -3.84
C LEU A 401 20.51 2.10 -2.66
N LYS A 402 19.21 1.94 -2.45
CA LYS A 402 18.53 2.50 -1.30
C LYS A 402 19.02 1.88 0.01
N LEU A 403 19.08 0.56 0.10
CA LEU A 403 19.61 -0.15 1.26
C LEU A 403 21.02 0.30 1.61
N LEU A 404 21.88 0.41 0.63
CA LEU A 404 23.26 0.85 0.80
C LEU A 404 23.36 2.30 1.30
N LYS A 405 22.41 3.17 0.90
CA LYS A 405 22.32 4.54 1.45
C LYS A 405 21.82 4.55 2.90
N ASP A 406 20.77 3.79 3.19
CA ASP A 406 20.18 3.71 4.53
C ASP A 406 21.21 3.14 5.53
N ALA A 407 22.02 2.18 5.11
CA ALA A 407 23.14 1.64 5.89
C ALA A 407 24.37 2.58 5.93
N LYS A 408 24.30 3.76 5.34
CA LYS A 408 25.41 4.73 5.24
C LYS A 408 26.68 4.18 4.56
N LEU A 409 26.55 3.14 3.76
CA LEU A 409 27.60 2.60 2.91
C LEU A 409 27.77 3.45 1.64
N LEU A 410 26.67 4.04 1.16
CA LEU A 410 26.67 5.01 0.07
C LEU A 410 26.01 6.32 0.52
N ARG A 411 26.35 7.40 -0.17
CA ARG A 411 25.67 8.70 -0.11
C ARG A 411 25.42 9.20 -1.53
N GLN A 412 24.39 10.00 -1.73
CA GLN A 412 24.04 10.57 -3.02
C GLN A 412 24.08 12.09 -2.93
N ASN A 413 24.73 12.74 -3.89
CA ASN A 413 24.82 14.20 -3.94
C ASN A 413 23.61 14.82 -4.68
N ARG A 414 23.54 16.17 -4.70
CA ARG A 414 22.46 16.90 -5.39
C ARG A 414 22.41 16.65 -6.92
N LYS A 415 23.47 16.13 -7.52
CA LYS A 415 23.54 15.76 -8.95
C LYS A 415 23.19 14.29 -9.17
N LEU A 416 22.60 13.64 -8.19
CA LEU A 416 22.23 12.22 -8.17
C LEU A 416 23.41 11.23 -8.27
N ALA A 417 24.65 11.71 -8.22
CA ALA A 417 25.83 10.84 -8.23
C ALA A 417 26.08 10.22 -6.85
N TYR A 418 26.44 8.94 -6.84
CA TYR A 418 26.79 8.20 -5.64
C TYR A 418 28.23 8.45 -5.23
N ALA A 419 28.50 8.35 -3.94
CA ALA A 419 29.84 8.36 -3.33
C ALA A 419 29.82 7.39 -2.14
N LEU A 420 31.01 6.94 -1.72
CA LEU A 420 31.14 6.10 -0.53
C LEU A 420 30.64 6.86 0.71
N GLY A 421 29.94 6.14 1.56
CA GLY A 421 29.41 6.63 2.83
C GLY A 421 30.45 6.59 3.95
N SER A 422 29.98 6.74 5.18
CA SER A 422 30.82 6.72 6.39
C SER A 422 30.98 5.34 7.02
N ALA A 423 30.09 4.38 6.67
CA ALA A 423 30.16 3.02 7.18
C ALA A 423 31.16 2.18 6.38
N ALA A 424 31.85 1.26 7.07
CA ALA A 424 32.71 0.29 6.42
C ALA A 424 31.93 -0.94 5.96
N PRO A 425 32.20 -1.48 4.77
CA PRO A 425 31.55 -2.69 4.30
C PRO A 425 32.00 -3.90 5.16
N ASP A 426 31.01 -4.66 5.65
CA ASP A 426 31.20 -5.91 6.37
C ASP A 426 30.22 -6.96 5.81
N ALA A 427 30.69 -8.18 5.62
CA ALA A 427 29.86 -9.29 5.16
C ALA A 427 28.66 -9.54 6.08
N LYS A 428 28.81 -9.33 7.39
CA LYS A 428 27.71 -9.45 8.37
C LYS A 428 26.66 -8.35 8.15
N LEU A 429 27.06 -7.16 7.76
CA LEU A 429 26.14 -6.05 7.49
C LEU A 429 25.29 -6.35 6.25
N PHE A 430 25.88 -6.83 5.15
CA PHE A 430 25.13 -7.25 3.97
C PHE A 430 24.15 -8.39 4.28
N ALA A 431 24.57 -9.39 5.06
CA ALA A 431 23.71 -10.46 5.49
C ALA A 431 22.55 -9.96 6.38
N ALA A 432 22.81 -9.05 7.31
CA ALA A 432 21.76 -8.45 8.15
C ALA A 432 20.76 -7.64 7.34
N MET A 433 21.22 -6.89 6.33
CA MET A 433 20.33 -6.14 5.42
C MET A 433 19.44 -7.08 4.63
N ALA A 434 19.99 -8.16 4.08
CA ALA A 434 19.22 -9.16 3.33
C ALA A 434 18.24 -9.91 4.24
N GLU A 435 18.61 -10.21 5.49
CA GLU A 435 17.75 -10.91 6.45
C GLU A 435 16.47 -10.13 6.78
N VAL A 436 16.56 -8.82 6.97
CA VAL A 436 15.37 -7.97 7.19
C VAL A 436 14.41 -8.08 6.01
N TYR A 437 14.96 -8.09 4.78
CA TYR A 437 14.13 -8.22 3.58
C TYR A 437 13.59 -9.63 3.37
N ARG A 438 14.31 -10.66 3.78
CA ARG A 438 13.82 -12.04 3.76
C ARG A 438 12.60 -12.22 4.67
N GLN A 439 12.65 -11.68 5.88
CA GLN A 439 11.49 -11.69 6.80
C GLN A 439 10.29 -10.96 6.22
N LYS A 440 10.53 -9.83 5.54
CA LYS A 440 9.46 -9.12 4.84
C LYS A 440 8.89 -9.95 3.69
N GLN A 441 9.73 -10.61 2.91
CA GLN A 441 9.30 -11.49 1.81
C GLN A 441 8.39 -12.63 2.31
N GLU A 442 8.76 -13.26 3.42
CA GLU A 442 7.95 -14.34 4.02
C GLU A 442 6.56 -13.83 4.42
N ARG A 443 6.49 -12.68 5.09
CA ARG A 443 5.20 -12.05 5.46
C ARG A 443 4.37 -11.65 4.25
N ASP A 444 4.98 -11.08 3.22
CA ASP A 444 4.26 -10.71 2.01
C ASP A 444 3.74 -11.95 1.26
N LYS A 445 4.45 -13.10 1.34
CA LYS A 445 3.94 -14.39 0.88
C LYS A 445 2.74 -14.86 1.71
N GLU A 446 2.83 -14.78 3.03
CA GLU A 446 1.72 -15.14 3.93
C GLU A 446 0.49 -14.26 3.67
N ALA A 447 0.68 -12.95 3.50
CA ALA A 447 -0.39 -12.01 3.18
C ALA A 447 -1.06 -12.32 1.82
N LEU A 448 -0.28 -12.74 0.82
CA LEU A 448 -0.81 -13.23 -0.46
C LEU A 448 -1.62 -14.52 -0.30
N GLU A 449 -1.14 -15.48 0.53
CA GLU A 449 -1.90 -16.71 0.81
C GLU A 449 -3.22 -16.40 1.53
N GLN A 450 -3.23 -15.45 2.45
CA GLN A 450 -4.45 -14.99 3.10
C GLN A 450 -5.43 -14.35 2.11
N MET A 451 -4.92 -13.57 1.13
CA MET A 451 -5.74 -13.00 0.06
C MET A 451 -6.35 -14.11 -0.83
N VAL A 452 -5.58 -15.13 -1.18
CA VAL A 452 -6.07 -16.30 -1.92
C VAL A 452 -7.10 -17.06 -1.09
N SER A 453 -6.83 -17.31 0.19
CA SER A 453 -7.77 -17.96 1.10
C SER A 453 -9.10 -17.22 1.19
N TYR A 454 -9.05 -15.88 1.27
CA TYR A 454 -10.25 -15.05 1.20
C TYR A 454 -11.04 -15.28 -0.10
N ALA A 455 -10.35 -15.37 -1.24
CA ALA A 455 -10.99 -15.54 -2.54
C ALA A 455 -11.69 -16.88 -2.70
N VAL A 456 -11.12 -17.98 -2.15
CA VAL A 456 -11.68 -19.34 -2.29
C VAL A 456 -12.58 -19.76 -1.13
N SER A 457 -12.60 -18.98 -0.03
CA SER A 457 -13.37 -19.31 1.17
C SER A 457 -14.87 -19.27 0.95
N GLY A 458 -15.60 -20.17 1.63
CA GLY A 458 -17.06 -20.19 1.73
C GLY A 458 -17.64 -19.38 2.89
N PHE A 459 -16.80 -18.76 3.74
CA PHE A 459 -17.25 -17.95 4.87
C PHE A 459 -17.72 -16.55 4.44
N CYS A 460 -18.45 -15.87 5.33
CA CYS A 460 -18.88 -14.50 5.10
C CYS A 460 -17.68 -13.58 4.81
N ARG A 461 -17.71 -12.86 3.67
CA ARG A 461 -16.61 -11.98 3.22
C ARG A 461 -16.26 -10.91 4.25
N TRP A 462 -17.26 -10.30 4.88
CA TRP A 462 -17.04 -9.33 5.94
C TRP A 462 -16.47 -9.95 7.21
N LYS A 463 -16.89 -11.17 7.58
CA LYS A 463 -16.33 -11.86 8.75
C LYS A 463 -14.83 -12.10 8.57
N LEU A 464 -14.40 -12.54 7.38
CA LEU A 464 -12.99 -12.75 7.05
C LEU A 464 -12.17 -11.44 7.13
N LEU A 465 -12.72 -10.32 6.66
CA LEU A 465 -12.04 -9.01 6.76
C LEU A 465 -11.97 -8.53 8.21
N LEU A 466 -13.05 -8.64 8.97
CA LEU A 466 -13.07 -8.27 10.38
C LEU A 466 -12.04 -9.08 11.19
N ASP A 467 -12.01 -10.40 10.98
CA ASP A 467 -11.05 -11.29 11.66
C ASP A 467 -9.60 -10.95 11.28
N TYR A 468 -9.35 -10.65 10.01
CA TYR A 468 -8.02 -10.26 9.53
C TYR A 468 -7.50 -8.98 10.19
N PHE A 469 -8.35 -7.96 10.34
CA PHE A 469 -7.97 -6.69 10.97
C PHE A 469 -8.13 -6.69 12.50
N GLY A 470 -8.54 -7.80 13.10
CA GLY A 470 -8.80 -7.88 14.53
C GLY A 470 -9.92 -6.94 14.99
N ASP A 471 -10.92 -6.71 14.13
CA ASP A 471 -12.03 -5.81 14.41
C ASP A 471 -13.26 -6.60 14.87
N GLU A 472 -13.69 -6.35 16.08
CA GLU A 472 -14.85 -7.02 16.67
C GLU A 472 -16.08 -6.12 16.60
N VAL A 473 -17.12 -6.60 15.90
CA VAL A 473 -18.44 -5.97 15.89
C VAL A 473 -19.36 -6.80 16.75
N GLU A 474 -19.89 -6.22 17.83
CA GLU A 474 -20.74 -6.92 18.79
C GLU A 474 -21.94 -7.59 18.11
N GLY A 475 -22.09 -8.87 18.31
CA GLY A 475 -23.19 -9.67 17.74
C GLY A 475 -23.08 -9.93 16.23
N PHE A 476 -21.94 -9.64 15.60
CA PHE A 476 -21.75 -9.89 14.19
C PHE A 476 -21.38 -11.35 13.92
N GLU A 477 -22.27 -12.08 13.30
CA GLU A 477 -22.00 -13.44 12.81
C GLU A 477 -21.76 -13.46 11.30
N LYS A 478 -22.58 -12.78 10.53
CA LYS A 478 -22.52 -12.69 9.07
C LYS A 478 -23.18 -11.41 8.54
N CYS A 479 -22.70 -10.92 7.40
CA CYS A 479 -23.23 -9.66 6.81
C CYS A 479 -24.58 -9.83 6.09
N CYS A 480 -25.00 -11.03 5.78
CA CYS A 480 -26.23 -11.37 5.04
C CYS A 480 -26.34 -10.74 3.63
N ARG A 481 -25.26 -10.16 3.07
CA ARG A 481 -25.29 -9.40 1.81
C ARG A 481 -24.16 -9.79 0.84
N CYS A 482 -23.14 -10.51 1.27
CA CYS A 482 -22.09 -11.00 0.39
C CYS A 482 -22.52 -12.27 -0.38
N ASP A 483 -21.77 -12.63 -1.41
CA ASP A 483 -21.99 -13.83 -2.23
C ASP A 483 -22.22 -15.09 -1.38
N ASN A 484 -21.32 -15.36 -0.43
CA ASN A 484 -21.38 -16.56 0.43
C ASN A 484 -22.55 -16.53 1.43
N CYS A 485 -23.03 -15.34 1.83
CA CYS A 485 -24.21 -15.25 2.68
C CYS A 485 -25.51 -15.46 1.90
N LEU A 486 -25.54 -14.99 0.64
CA LEU A 486 -26.70 -15.10 -0.23
C LEU A 486 -26.81 -16.48 -0.87
N ASN A 487 -25.68 -17.08 -1.22
CA ASN A 487 -25.57 -18.40 -1.82
C ASN A 487 -24.50 -19.20 -1.07
N PRO A 488 -24.77 -19.65 0.16
CA PRO A 488 -23.81 -20.42 0.92
C PRO A 488 -23.43 -21.69 0.13
N PRO A 489 -22.12 -22.02 0.06
CA PRO A 489 -21.70 -23.27 -0.55
C PRO A 489 -22.42 -24.43 0.13
N ALA A 490 -22.89 -25.39 -0.67
CA ALA A 490 -23.53 -26.58 -0.14
C ALA A 490 -22.56 -27.22 0.88
N ALA A 491 -22.98 -27.36 2.11
CA ALA A 491 -22.24 -28.16 3.08
C ALA A 491 -22.19 -29.58 2.51
N VAL A 492 -21.01 -29.97 2.03
CA VAL A 492 -20.75 -31.40 1.83
C VAL A 492 -20.70 -31.97 3.24
N LEU A 493 -21.85 -32.49 3.70
CA LEU A 493 -21.88 -33.38 4.85
C LEU A 493 -21.03 -34.57 4.39
N THR A 494 -19.78 -34.59 4.80
CA THR A 494 -19.05 -35.85 4.90
C THR A 494 -19.87 -36.70 5.84
N GLU A 495 -20.64 -37.67 5.27
CA GLU A 495 -21.19 -38.74 6.05
C GLU A 495 -20.07 -39.24 6.96
N ASP A 496 -20.40 -39.43 8.23
CA ASP A 496 -19.48 -39.82 9.29
C ASP A 496 -18.44 -40.82 8.78
N ILE A 497 -17.21 -40.36 8.57
CA ILE A 497 -16.06 -41.25 8.51
C ILE A 497 -15.89 -41.71 9.96
N GLU A 498 -16.41 -42.89 10.28
CA GLU A 498 -16.02 -43.60 11.50
C GLU A 498 -14.51 -43.74 11.48
N ILE A 499 -13.83 -42.84 12.20
CA ILE A 499 -12.41 -42.96 12.48
C ILE A 499 -12.30 -44.17 13.40
N ARG A 500 -11.86 -45.30 12.86
CA ARG A 500 -11.45 -46.43 13.64
C ARG A 500 -10.16 -46.06 14.39
N ASP A 501 -10.21 -46.07 15.69
CA ASP A 501 -9.10 -45.71 16.60
C ASP A 501 -7.84 -46.57 16.46
N ASP A 502 -7.79 -47.49 15.54
CA ASP A 502 -6.73 -48.52 15.39
C ASP A 502 -5.54 -48.10 14.51
N GLU A 503 -5.56 -46.89 13.91
CA GLU A 503 -4.51 -46.42 12.97
C GLU A 503 -3.56 -45.33 13.53
N PHE A 504 -3.67 -44.97 14.81
CA PHE A 504 -2.85 -43.88 15.37
C PHE A 504 -1.43 -44.30 15.83
N ASP A 505 -1.03 -45.56 15.69
CA ASP A 505 0.29 -46.08 16.13
C ASP A 505 1.28 -46.32 14.96
N ARG A 506 1.14 -45.63 13.83
CA ARG A 506 2.21 -45.62 12.82
C ARG A 506 2.82 -44.23 12.74
N GLU A 507 4.12 -44.15 13.08
CA GLU A 507 4.93 -42.97 12.76
C GLU A 507 4.75 -42.62 11.24
N PRO A 508 4.57 -41.33 10.88
CA PRO A 508 4.44 -40.97 9.48
C PRO A 508 5.79 -41.17 8.78
N GLU A 509 5.88 -42.21 7.97
CA GLU A 509 6.87 -42.24 6.90
C GLU A 509 6.61 -41.03 6.01
N ALA A 510 7.62 -40.20 5.83
CA ALA A 510 7.59 -39.00 5.01
C ALA A 510 7.35 -39.39 3.53
N ASP A 511 6.09 -39.44 3.12
CA ASP A 511 5.72 -39.44 1.70
C ASP A 511 5.81 -38.00 1.19
N THR A 512 6.99 -37.64 0.77
CA THR A 512 7.20 -36.53 -0.15
C THR A 512 6.63 -37.00 -1.51
N PRO A 513 5.68 -36.30 -2.15
CA PRO A 513 5.33 -36.60 -3.53
C PRO A 513 6.59 -36.34 -4.37
N ALA A 514 7.22 -37.41 -4.81
CA ALA A 514 8.31 -37.35 -5.76
C ALA A 514 7.74 -36.79 -7.09
N GLY A 515 7.96 -35.49 -7.34
CA GLY A 515 7.93 -34.98 -8.69
C GLY A 515 8.91 -35.77 -9.56
N PRO A 516 8.78 -35.78 -10.88
CA PRO A 516 9.63 -36.56 -11.75
C PRO A 516 11.10 -36.25 -11.43
N ALA A 517 11.83 -37.25 -10.94
CA ALA A 517 13.24 -37.15 -10.62
C ALA A 517 14.02 -37.05 -11.94
N PHE A 518 14.44 -35.85 -12.29
CA PHE A 518 15.33 -35.63 -13.45
C PHE A 518 16.77 -35.95 -13.03
N GLU A 519 17.43 -36.81 -13.78
CA GLU A 519 18.86 -37.08 -13.59
C GLU A 519 19.72 -36.20 -14.52
N PRO A 520 20.88 -35.72 -14.09
CA PRO A 520 21.82 -35.06 -14.98
C PRO A 520 22.15 -35.93 -16.19
N GLY A 521 22.03 -35.38 -17.40
CA GLY A 521 22.17 -36.10 -18.67
C GLY A 521 20.86 -36.59 -19.26
N ALA A 522 19.73 -36.51 -18.57
CA ALA A 522 18.41 -36.86 -19.13
C ALA A 522 18.02 -35.87 -20.25
N ARG A 523 17.37 -36.42 -21.31
CA ARG A 523 16.76 -35.58 -22.35
C ARG A 523 15.38 -35.13 -21.90
N VAL A 524 15.11 -33.87 -22.08
CA VAL A 524 13.85 -33.25 -21.66
C VAL A 524 13.37 -32.25 -22.70
N THR A 525 12.07 -32.03 -22.73
CA THR A 525 11.44 -31.03 -23.58
C THR A 525 10.86 -29.91 -22.70
N VAL A 526 11.12 -28.66 -23.08
CA VAL A 526 10.53 -27.48 -22.44
C VAL A 526 9.69 -26.73 -23.47
N PRO A 527 8.40 -26.42 -23.17
CA PRO A 527 7.56 -25.62 -24.03
C PRO A 527 8.26 -24.30 -24.41
N LYS A 528 8.23 -23.91 -25.69
CA LYS A 528 8.94 -22.75 -26.27
C LYS A 528 10.42 -22.93 -26.59
N TYR A 529 11.16 -23.82 -25.90
CA TYR A 529 12.62 -23.93 -26.06
C TYR A 529 13.04 -25.24 -26.74
N GLY A 530 12.08 -26.21 -26.83
CA GLY A 530 12.33 -27.49 -27.46
C GLY A 530 13.09 -28.49 -26.58
N GLU A 531 13.83 -29.41 -27.20
CA GLU A 531 14.60 -30.44 -26.51
C GLU A 531 15.93 -29.92 -25.98
N GLY A 532 16.28 -30.32 -24.75
CA GLY A 532 17.54 -30.01 -24.09
C GLY A 532 18.01 -31.16 -23.20
N VAL A 533 19.18 -31.01 -22.59
CA VAL A 533 19.80 -32.02 -21.71
C VAL A 533 19.92 -31.42 -20.31
N VAL A 534 19.47 -32.15 -19.30
CA VAL A 534 19.55 -31.74 -17.89
C VAL A 534 21.02 -31.70 -17.45
N LEU A 535 21.46 -30.54 -16.96
CA LEU A 535 22.81 -30.36 -16.40
C LEU A 535 22.83 -30.62 -14.89
N SER A 536 21.88 -30.07 -14.17
CA SER A 536 21.77 -30.21 -12.73
C SER A 536 20.34 -30.01 -12.24
N VAL A 537 20.03 -30.57 -11.08
CA VAL A 537 18.75 -30.40 -10.39
C VAL A 537 19.04 -29.91 -8.97
N ALA A 538 18.39 -28.82 -8.57
CA ALA A 538 18.52 -28.24 -7.23
C ALA A 538 17.11 -27.95 -6.67
N GLY A 539 16.60 -28.82 -5.80
CA GLY A 539 15.23 -28.77 -5.34
C GLY A 539 14.25 -28.92 -6.52
N ASP A 540 13.33 -27.97 -6.69
CA ASP A 540 12.36 -27.96 -7.79
C ASP A 540 12.91 -27.31 -9.08
N GLN A 541 14.18 -26.94 -9.13
CA GLN A 541 14.78 -26.26 -10.29
C GLN A 541 15.69 -27.19 -11.09
N VAL A 542 15.45 -27.27 -12.40
CA VAL A 542 16.20 -28.09 -13.36
C VAL A 542 16.93 -27.15 -14.32
N SER A 543 18.26 -27.22 -14.33
CA SER A 543 19.11 -26.52 -15.30
C SER A 543 19.31 -27.36 -16.53
N ILE A 544 19.04 -26.81 -17.72
CA ILE A 544 18.99 -27.52 -18.99
C ILE A 544 19.90 -26.83 -20.01
N ASP A 545 20.72 -27.60 -20.72
CA ASP A 545 21.53 -27.17 -21.83
C ASP A 545 20.79 -27.42 -23.15
N PHE A 546 20.63 -26.37 -23.96
CA PHE A 546 19.90 -26.43 -25.22
C PHE A 546 20.85 -26.44 -26.43
N PRO A 547 20.39 -26.93 -27.59
CA PRO A 547 21.20 -26.98 -28.82
C PRO A 547 21.66 -25.60 -29.32
N ASP A 548 21.07 -24.51 -28.84
CA ASP A 548 21.49 -23.14 -29.13
C ASP A 548 22.75 -22.68 -28.33
N GLY A 549 23.24 -23.55 -27.42
CA GLY A 549 24.42 -23.30 -26.58
C GLY A 549 24.11 -22.49 -25.33
N GLU A 550 22.84 -22.20 -25.03
CA GLU A 550 22.44 -21.47 -23.82
C GLU A 550 21.94 -22.43 -22.74
N GLN A 551 22.38 -22.17 -21.52
CA GLN A 551 21.92 -22.87 -20.31
C GLN A 551 20.81 -22.08 -19.64
N ARG A 552 19.66 -22.74 -19.39
CA ARG A 552 18.49 -22.11 -18.77
C ARG A 552 17.97 -22.97 -17.65
N ALA A 553 17.45 -22.34 -16.60
CA ALA A 553 16.87 -23.02 -15.44
C ALA A 553 15.34 -22.90 -15.46
N PHE A 554 14.65 -24.02 -15.21
CA PHE A 554 13.19 -24.13 -15.18
C PHE A 554 12.74 -24.84 -13.91
N LEU A 555 11.51 -24.60 -13.47
CA LEU A 555 10.89 -25.44 -12.45
C LEU A 555 10.56 -26.82 -13.06
N ALA A 556 10.69 -27.87 -12.25
CA ALA A 556 10.49 -29.26 -12.67
C ALA A 556 9.14 -29.50 -13.35
N ASP A 557 8.09 -28.79 -12.91
CA ASP A 557 6.74 -28.88 -13.48
C ASP A 557 6.62 -28.39 -14.93
N PHE A 558 7.59 -27.64 -15.43
CA PHE A 558 7.65 -27.15 -16.81
C PHE A 558 8.56 -27.97 -17.71
N VAL A 559 9.12 -29.05 -17.18
CA VAL A 559 10.06 -29.91 -17.86
C VAL A 559 9.41 -31.27 -18.05
N THR A 560 9.37 -31.74 -19.28
CA THR A 560 8.79 -33.06 -19.62
C THR A 560 9.91 -33.98 -20.09
N PRO A 561 10.05 -35.20 -19.55
CA PRO A 561 10.96 -36.20 -20.10
C PRO A 561 10.61 -36.52 -21.56
N VAL A 562 11.63 -36.70 -22.41
CA VAL A 562 11.46 -37.14 -23.82
C VAL A 562 11.31 -38.62 -23.88
#